data_000fa3ab6f5c6f24742c82ce95fa00d1
#
_entry.id   000fa3ab6f5c6f24742c82ce95fa00d1
#
_cell.length_a   1.000
_cell.length_b   1.000
_cell.length_c   1.000
_cell.angle_alpha   90.00
_cell.angle_beta   90.00
_cell.angle_gamma   90.00
#
_symmetry.space_group_name_H-M   'P 1'
#
loop_
_entity.id
_entity.type
_entity.pdbx_description
1 polymer ?
#
loop_
_entity_poly.entity_id
_entity_poly.type
_entity_poly.pdbx_seq_one_letter_code
_entity_poly.pdbx_strand_id
1 'polypeptide(L)'
;MYRQEQIKPYDKEGEKGKQVEQMFDQIAHSYDKLNHRLSWDIDKTWRKKAIKQLMPFKPQSMLDIATGTGDFAILAAKMLCPTRLIGADISEGMMEIGRQKVKQLGLDCIISFEKEDCTNLSYDDETFDAVTAAFGIRNFADLDLGLKEMNRVLKKGGHLSIVELTTPVSFPMKQLFKIYSHTILPIYGRIISKDTNAYSYLTATIEAFPQGEAMTEILKKAGFC
;
A
#
# COMPACT_ATOMS: atom_id res chain seq x y z
N MET A 1 -10.29 3.79 16.59
CA MET A 1 -8.81 3.90 16.57
C MET A 1 -8.20 2.51 16.77
N TYR A 2 -7.45 2.03 15.79
CA TYR A 2 -6.83 0.70 15.80
C TYR A 2 -5.39 0.77 16.32
N ARG A 3 -4.82 -0.40 16.71
CA ARG A 3 -3.48 -0.44 17.30
C ARG A 3 -2.38 0.11 16.38
N GLN A 4 -2.41 -0.20 15.07
CA GLN A 4 -1.41 0.29 14.12
C GLN A 4 -1.47 1.82 13.93
N GLU A 5 -2.60 2.47 14.18
CA GLU A 5 -2.72 3.94 14.08
C GLU A 5 -1.91 4.66 15.15
N GLN A 6 -1.69 4.01 16.30
CA GLN A 6 -0.89 4.55 17.41
C GLN A 6 0.62 4.37 17.21
N ILE A 7 1.02 3.50 16.28
CA ILE A 7 2.43 3.24 15.98
C ILE A 7 2.93 4.31 15.01
N LYS A 8 3.99 5.00 15.40
CA LYS A 8 4.64 6.06 14.62
C LYS A 8 6.08 5.68 14.31
N PRO A 9 6.63 6.10 13.16
CA PRO A 9 8.02 5.76 12.79
C PRO A 9 9.09 6.32 13.71
N TYR A 10 8.90 7.54 14.21
CA TYR A 10 9.95 8.28 14.94
C TYR A 10 9.48 8.72 16.32
N ASP A 11 8.72 9.81 16.43
CA ASP A 11 8.33 10.42 17.70
C ASP A 11 6.91 10.04 18.11
N LYS A 12 6.68 9.96 19.45
CA LYS A 12 5.35 9.72 19.97
C LYS A 12 4.40 10.90 19.80
N GLU A 13 4.92 12.14 19.74
CA GLU A 13 4.11 13.36 19.78
C GLU A 13 3.69 13.90 18.40
N GLY A 14 4.42 13.62 17.34
CA GLY A 14 4.11 14.13 15.99
C GLY A 14 2.88 13.46 15.36
N GLU A 15 2.35 14.05 14.29
CA GLU A 15 1.31 13.47 13.46
C GLU A 15 1.84 12.23 12.72
N LYS A 16 1.09 11.13 12.74
CA LYS A 16 1.51 9.88 12.09
C LYS A 16 1.72 10.06 10.58
N GLY A 17 0.79 10.74 9.90
CA GLY A 17 0.86 10.96 8.45
C GLY A 17 2.16 11.62 8.02
N LYS A 18 2.55 12.71 8.69
CA LYS A 18 3.81 13.44 8.40
C LYS A 18 5.06 12.60 8.66
N GLN A 19 5.06 11.79 9.72
CA GLN A 19 6.19 10.92 10.01
C GLN A 19 6.30 9.76 9.02
N VAL A 20 5.16 9.23 8.56
CA VAL A 20 5.09 8.20 7.51
C VAL A 20 5.60 8.77 6.18
N GLU A 21 5.15 9.96 5.79
CA GLU A 21 5.64 10.69 4.61
C GLU A 21 7.17 10.84 4.67
N GLN A 22 7.68 11.42 5.77
CA GLN A 22 9.12 11.61 5.97
C GLN A 22 9.91 10.30 5.88
N MET A 23 9.42 9.24 6.50
CA MET A 23 10.06 7.92 6.47
C MET A 23 10.16 7.39 5.04
N PHE A 24 9.05 7.42 4.29
CA PHE A 24 9.03 6.91 2.92
C PHE A 24 9.88 7.76 1.98
N ASP A 25 9.89 9.08 2.12
CA ASP A 25 10.79 9.95 1.34
C ASP A 25 12.26 9.60 1.57
N GLN A 26 12.66 9.32 2.82
CA GLN A 26 14.05 8.96 3.14
C GLN A 26 14.48 7.62 2.56
N ILE A 27 13.61 6.61 2.54
CA ILE A 27 13.94 5.27 2.06
C ILE A 27 13.65 5.05 0.57
N ALA A 28 13.05 6.03 -0.13
CA ALA A 28 12.51 5.89 -1.48
C ALA A 28 13.51 5.23 -2.45
N HIS A 29 14.76 5.71 -2.51
CA HIS A 29 15.79 5.20 -3.43
C HIS A 29 16.16 3.73 -3.23
N SER A 30 16.00 3.19 -2.02
CA SER A 30 16.35 1.81 -1.68
C SER A 30 15.14 0.88 -1.58
N TYR A 31 13.92 1.45 -1.57
CA TYR A 31 12.67 0.78 -1.24
C TYR A 31 12.39 -0.45 -2.11
N ASP A 32 12.41 -0.31 -3.42
CA ASP A 32 12.10 -1.42 -4.34
C ASP A 32 13.08 -2.58 -4.21
N LYS A 33 14.40 -2.27 -4.19
CA LYS A 33 15.45 -3.29 -4.04
C LYS A 33 15.31 -4.07 -2.75
N LEU A 34 14.92 -3.38 -1.69
CA LEU A 34 14.74 -3.99 -0.37
C LEU A 34 13.49 -4.86 -0.33
N ASN A 35 12.35 -4.34 -0.77
CA ASN A 35 11.11 -5.10 -0.72
C ASN A 35 11.16 -6.36 -1.57
N HIS A 36 11.68 -6.28 -2.79
CA HIS A 36 11.79 -7.46 -3.66
C HIS A 36 12.76 -8.50 -3.08
N ARG A 37 13.89 -8.07 -2.50
CA ARG A 37 14.82 -9.00 -1.85
C ARG A 37 14.24 -9.63 -0.58
N LEU A 38 13.59 -8.83 0.26
CA LEU A 38 13.00 -9.31 1.51
C LEU A 38 11.81 -10.24 1.28
N SER A 39 11.03 -10.00 0.23
CA SER A 39 9.90 -10.87 -0.13
C SER A 39 10.28 -12.06 -1.02
N TRP A 40 11.54 -12.16 -1.47
CA TRP A 40 11.97 -13.14 -2.48
C TRP A 40 11.11 -13.08 -3.74
N ASP A 41 10.71 -11.87 -4.15
CA ASP A 41 9.79 -11.60 -5.26
C ASP A 41 8.38 -12.21 -5.11
N ILE A 42 8.03 -12.74 -3.94
CA ILE A 42 6.68 -13.29 -3.68
C ILE A 42 5.63 -12.18 -3.74
N ASP A 43 5.98 -10.95 -3.34
CA ASP A 43 5.12 -9.77 -3.44
C ASP A 43 4.59 -9.54 -4.87
N LYS A 44 5.40 -9.77 -5.89
CA LYS A 44 4.98 -9.70 -7.31
C LYS A 44 3.87 -10.71 -7.62
N THR A 45 3.97 -11.90 -7.05
CA THR A 45 2.96 -12.95 -7.22
C THR A 45 1.64 -12.56 -6.55
N TRP A 46 1.67 -11.99 -5.35
CA TRP A 46 0.47 -11.52 -4.65
C TRP A 46 -0.21 -10.38 -5.41
N ARG A 47 0.55 -9.36 -5.84
CA ARG A 47 0.05 -8.27 -6.67
C ARG A 47 -0.61 -8.80 -7.94
N LYS A 48 0.06 -9.73 -8.64
CA LYS A 48 -0.48 -10.34 -9.87
C LYS A 48 -1.78 -11.10 -9.63
N LYS A 49 -1.88 -11.84 -8.51
CA LYS A 49 -3.13 -12.54 -8.13
C LYS A 49 -4.27 -11.56 -7.86
N ALA A 50 -4.01 -10.48 -7.15
CA ALA A 50 -5.00 -9.44 -6.86
C ALA A 50 -5.52 -8.78 -8.14
N ILE A 51 -4.63 -8.38 -9.05
CA ILE A 51 -5.02 -7.77 -10.33
C ILE A 51 -5.81 -8.75 -11.21
N LYS A 52 -5.47 -10.04 -11.20
CA LYS A 52 -6.23 -11.05 -11.95
C LYS A 52 -7.70 -11.11 -11.55
N GLN A 53 -8.03 -10.83 -10.29
CA GLN A 53 -9.42 -10.79 -9.84
C GLN A 53 -10.21 -9.62 -10.43
N LEU A 54 -9.54 -8.55 -10.85
CA LEU A 54 -10.16 -7.39 -11.50
C LEU A 54 -10.35 -7.58 -13.02
N MET A 55 -9.67 -8.56 -13.64
CA MET A 55 -9.72 -8.76 -15.10
C MET A 55 -11.14 -8.96 -15.67
N PRO A 56 -12.07 -9.70 -15.02
CA PRO A 56 -13.41 -9.89 -15.55
C PRO A 56 -14.21 -8.58 -15.66
N PHE A 57 -13.88 -7.59 -14.83
CA PHE A 57 -14.62 -6.32 -14.72
C PHE A 57 -14.11 -5.23 -15.67
N LYS A 58 -12.91 -5.40 -16.25
CA LYS A 58 -12.30 -4.50 -17.24
C LYS A 58 -12.36 -3.02 -16.84
N PRO A 59 -11.88 -2.64 -15.64
CA PRO A 59 -11.96 -1.27 -15.17
C PRO A 59 -11.23 -0.32 -16.11
N GLN A 60 -11.87 0.81 -16.46
CA GLN A 60 -11.31 1.83 -17.36
C GLN A 60 -10.70 3.00 -16.62
N SER A 61 -11.21 3.31 -15.43
CA SER A 61 -10.73 4.37 -14.56
C SER A 61 -10.32 3.75 -13.22
N MET A 62 -9.05 3.85 -12.87
CA MET A 62 -8.49 3.21 -11.67
C MET A 62 -7.76 4.20 -10.78
N LEU A 63 -7.83 3.96 -9.46
CA LEU A 63 -7.05 4.68 -8.45
C LEU A 63 -6.23 3.67 -7.65
N ASP A 64 -4.93 3.88 -7.55
CA ASP A 64 -4.01 3.09 -6.71
C ASP A 64 -3.57 3.93 -5.52
N ILE A 65 -4.10 3.63 -4.32
CA ILE A 65 -3.86 4.36 -3.08
C ILE A 65 -2.60 3.85 -2.39
N ALA A 66 -1.81 4.77 -1.84
CA ALA A 66 -0.48 4.50 -1.30
C ALA A 66 0.38 3.77 -2.34
N THR A 67 0.38 4.31 -3.54
CA THR A 67 0.99 3.72 -4.74
C THR A 67 2.51 3.58 -4.62
N GLY A 68 3.15 4.41 -3.80
CA GLY A 68 4.59 4.44 -3.59
C GLY A 68 5.34 4.69 -4.90
N THR A 69 6.24 3.77 -5.24
CA THR A 69 7.01 3.80 -6.50
C THR A 69 6.24 3.26 -7.71
N GLY A 70 4.93 3.03 -7.58
CA GLY A 70 4.03 2.67 -8.67
C GLY A 70 4.07 1.22 -9.14
N ASP A 71 4.69 0.30 -8.42
CA ASP A 71 4.82 -1.10 -8.85
C ASP A 71 3.46 -1.78 -9.09
N PHE A 72 2.48 -1.51 -8.22
CA PHE A 72 1.14 -2.08 -8.38
C PHE A 72 0.38 -1.42 -9.52
N ALA A 73 0.45 -0.09 -9.62
CA ALA A 73 -0.12 0.70 -10.71
C ALA A 73 0.43 0.26 -12.08
N ILE A 74 1.76 0.11 -12.20
CA ILE A 74 2.43 -0.35 -13.44
C ILE A 74 1.96 -1.76 -13.82
N LEU A 75 1.88 -2.66 -12.84
CA LEU A 75 1.42 -4.03 -13.10
C LEU A 75 -0.07 -4.05 -13.50
N ALA A 76 -0.91 -3.24 -12.85
CA ALA A 76 -2.32 -3.10 -13.20
C ALA A 76 -2.51 -2.54 -14.62
N ALA A 77 -1.78 -1.47 -14.98
CA ALA A 77 -1.83 -0.92 -16.34
C ALA A 77 -1.46 -1.95 -17.40
N LYS A 78 -0.41 -2.74 -17.17
CA LYS A 78 0.03 -3.79 -18.13
C LYS A 78 -0.96 -4.95 -18.27
N MET A 79 -1.69 -5.29 -17.21
CA MET A 79 -2.57 -6.47 -17.20
C MET A 79 -4.02 -6.15 -17.55
N LEU A 80 -4.50 -4.95 -17.18
CA LEU A 80 -5.90 -4.55 -17.32
C LEU A 80 -6.11 -3.57 -18.48
N CYS A 81 -5.05 -2.86 -18.90
CA CYS A 81 -5.07 -1.84 -19.96
C CYS A 81 -6.19 -0.79 -19.74
N PRO A 82 -6.29 -0.15 -18.58
CA PRO A 82 -7.29 0.88 -18.33
C PRO A 82 -7.02 2.10 -19.19
N THR A 83 -8.04 2.93 -19.41
CA THR A 83 -7.90 4.21 -20.10
C THR A 83 -7.12 5.21 -19.25
N ARG A 84 -7.32 5.19 -17.93
CA ARG A 84 -6.67 6.06 -16.95
C ARG A 84 -6.41 5.32 -15.64
N LEU A 85 -5.21 5.50 -15.09
CA LEU A 85 -4.85 5.05 -13.75
C LEU A 85 -4.12 6.17 -13.02
N ILE A 86 -4.62 6.55 -11.85
CA ILE A 86 -3.97 7.50 -10.96
C ILE A 86 -3.30 6.73 -9.83
N GLY A 87 -2.02 6.96 -9.60
CA GLY A 87 -1.31 6.54 -8.41
C GLY A 87 -1.28 7.68 -7.39
N ALA A 88 -1.93 7.50 -6.25
CA ALA A 88 -2.04 8.49 -5.19
C ALA A 88 -1.16 8.12 -4.00
N ASP A 89 -0.33 9.04 -3.51
CA ASP A 89 0.52 8.83 -2.34
C ASP A 89 0.78 10.17 -1.62
N ILE A 90 1.15 10.10 -0.34
CA ILE A 90 1.60 11.26 0.44
C ILE A 90 3.09 11.56 0.20
N SER A 91 3.89 10.55 -0.17
CA SER A 91 5.34 10.66 -0.37
C SER A 91 5.69 11.08 -1.79
N GLU A 92 6.11 12.32 -1.95
CA GLU A 92 6.56 12.83 -3.24
C GLU A 92 7.84 12.14 -3.72
N GLY A 93 8.75 11.82 -2.80
CA GLY A 93 9.99 11.10 -3.13
C GLY A 93 9.75 9.73 -3.74
N MET A 94 8.74 9.00 -3.25
CA MET A 94 8.33 7.71 -3.81
C MET A 94 7.72 7.87 -5.21
N MET A 95 6.79 8.82 -5.36
CA MET A 95 6.11 9.07 -6.63
C MET A 95 7.07 9.54 -7.73
N GLU A 96 8.10 10.31 -7.39
CA GLU A 96 9.11 10.73 -8.39
C GLU A 96 9.83 9.53 -9.00
N ILE A 97 10.16 8.53 -8.21
CA ILE A 97 10.71 7.25 -8.72
C ILE A 97 9.67 6.54 -9.59
N GLY A 98 8.40 6.56 -9.18
CA GLY A 98 7.29 6.01 -9.96
C GLY A 98 7.16 6.69 -11.33
N ARG A 99 7.19 8.02 -11.40
CA ARG A 99 7.13 8.78 -12.66
C ARG A 99 8.27 8.41 -13.60
N GLN A 100 9.48 8.27 -13.08
CA GLN A 100 10.64 7.84 -13.87
C GLN A 100 10.44 6.43 -14.43
N LYS A 101 9.96 5.47 -13.63
CA LYS A 101 9.66 4.11 -14.08
C LYS A 101 8.59 4.08 -15.16
N VAL A 102 7.50 4.79 -14.95
CA VAL A 102 6.37 4.88 -15.88
C VAL A 102 6.81 5.47 -17.22
N LYS A 103 7.60 6.55 -17.21
CA LYS A 103 8.18 7.15 -18.41
C LYS A 103 9.11 6.20 -19.15
N GLN A 104 9.99 5.48 -18.44
CA GLN A 104 10.89 4.48 -19.05
C GLN A 104 10.12 3.33 -19.71
N LEU A 105 8.93 3.00 -19.22
CA LEU A 105 8.07 1.95 -19.72
C LEU A 105 7.07 2.43 -20.80
N GLY A 106 7.02 3.72 -21.12
CA GLY A 106 6.06 4.30 -22.06
C GLY A 106 4.61 4.20 -21.60
N LEU A 107 4.39 4.28 -20.27
CA LEU A 107 3.05 4.18 -19.66
C LEU A 107 2.53 5.53 -19.15
N ASP A 108 3.25 6.62 -19.40
CA ASP A 108 2.94 7.98 -18.93
C ASP A 108 1.69 8.58 -19.57
N CYS A 109 1.20 8.01 -20.67
CA CYS A 109 -0.11 8.35 -21.22
C CYS A 109 -1.30 7.69 -20.48
N ILE A 110 -1.05 6.67 -19.65
CA ILE A 110 -2.08 5.92 -18.91
C ILE A 110 -2.00 6.20 -17.41
N ILE A 111 -0.77 6.27 -16.86
CA ILE A 111 -0.52 6.41 -15.42
C ILE A 111 -0.05 7.83 -15.10
N SER A 112 -0.77 8.51 -14.21
CA SER A 112 -0.35 9.75 -13.55
C SER A 112 -0.14 9.52 -12.05
N PHE A 113 0.66 10.42 -11.42
CA PHE A 113 0.89 10.39 -9.97
C PHE A 113 0.45 11.70 -9.36
N GLU A 114 -0.36 11.62 -8.30
CA GLU A 114 -0.95 12.76 -7.61
C GLU A 114 -0.69 12.66 -6.10
N LYS A 115 -0.30 13.79 -5.49
CA LYS A 115 -0.09 13.84 -4.04
C LYS A 115 -1.42 13.98 -3.33
N GLU A 116 -1.82 12.94 -2.59
CA GLU A 116 -3.11 12.86 -1.91
C GLU A 116 -2.97 12.28 -0.50
N ASP A 117 -3.77 12.78 0.41
CA ASP A 117 -4.02 12.14 1.70
C ASP A 117 -5.21 11.18 1.56
N CYS A 118 -4.98 9.90 1.79
CA CYS A 118 -6.03 8.88 1.71
C CYS A 118 -7.23 9.12 2.65
N THR A 119 -7.07 9.98 3.67
CA THR A 119 -8.16 10.35 4.59
C THR A 119 -9.02 11.52 4.09
N ASN A 120 -8.60 12.18 3.00
CA ASN A 120 -9.32 13.30 2.39
C ASN A 120 -8.94 13.43 0.91
N LEU A 121 -9.46 12.52 0.08
CA LEU A 121 -9.17 12.49 -1.35
C LEU A 121 -9.86 13.64 -2.08
N SER A 122 -9.13 14.30 -2.98
CA SER A 122 -9.64 15.44 -3.76
C SER A 122 -10.59 15.06 -4.89
N TYR A 123 -10.85 13.77 -5.11
CA TYR A 123 -11.70 13.28 -6.19
C TYR A 123 -13.19 13.33 -5.82
N ASP A 124 -14.02 13.50 -6.84
CA ASP A 124 -15.49 13.43 -6.70
C ASP A 124 -15.95 12.00 -6.34
N ASP A 125 -17.15 11.90 -5.79
CA ASP A 125 -17.81 10.64 -5.53
C ASP A 125 -17.97 9.81 -6.82
N GLU A 126 -17.91 8.50 -6.69
CA GLU A 126 -18.19 7.56 -7.80
C GLU A 126 -17.35 7.83 -9.07
N THR A 127 -16.06 8.17 -8.91
CA THR A 127 -15.15 8.51 -10.02
C THR A 127 -14.48 7.28 -10.66
N PHE A 128 -14.14 6.27 -9.86
CA PHE A 128 -13.30 5.16 -10.30
C PHE A 128 -14.07 3.84 -10.42
N ASP A 129 -13.75 3.05 -11.46
CA ASP A 129 -14.29 1.69 -11.63
C ASP A 129 -13.62 0.69 -10.69
N ALA A 130 -12.35 0.93 -10.34
CA ALA A 130 -11.60 0.14 -9.37
C ALA A 130 -10.68 1.01 -8.53
N VAL A 131 -10.58 0.67 -7.24
CA VAL A 131 -9.60 1.22 -6.30
C VAL A 131 -8.70 0.10 -5.83
N THR A 132 -7.39 0.34 -5.84
CA THR A 132 -6.39 -0.64 -5.43
C THR A 132 -5.48 -0.08 -4.35
N ALA A 133 -4.94 -0.95 -3.49
CA ALA A 133 -3.88 -0.60 -2.55
C ALA A 133 -3.01 -1.83 -2.25
N ALA A 134 -1.68 -1.68 -2.30
CA ALA A 134 -0.78 -2.77 -1.98
C ALA A 134 0.26 -2.36 -0.94
N PHE A 135 0.20 -3.02 0.24
CA PHE A 135 1.14 -2.83 1.36
C PHE A 135 1.16 -1.41 1.96
N GLY A 136 0.06 -0.67 1.76
CA GLY A 136 -0.04 0.74 2.17
C GLY A 136 -1.00 1.00 3.31
N ILE A 137 -2.14 0.28 3.37
CA ILE A 137 -3.27 0.63 4.26
C ILE A 137 -2.94 0.52 5.76
N ARG A 138 -1.97 -0.32 6.15
CA ARG A 138 -1.51 -0.42 7.54
C ARG A 138 -0.85 0.88 8.04
N ASN A 139 -0.40 1.73 7.12
CA ASN A 139 0.26 3.00 7.42
C ASN A 139 -0.74 4.16 7.58
N PHE A 140 -2.00 3.98 7.25
CA PHE A 140 -3.02 5.03 7.36
C PHE A 140 -3.06 5.60 8.79
N ALA A 141 -3.19 6.91 8.88
CA ALA A 141 -3.35 7.60 10.17
C ALA A 141 -4.73 7.31 10.79
N ASP A 142 -5.74 7.17 9.93
CA ASP A 142 -7.11 6.75 10.26
C ASP A 142 -7.59 5.76 9.20
N LEU A 143 -7.67 4.49 9.59
CA LEU A 143 -8.05 3.40 8.67
C LEU A 143 -9.53 3.48 8.27
N ASP A 144 -10.41 3.81 9.24
CA ASP A 144 -11.85 3.91 8.97
C ASP A 144 -12.14 5.03 7.98
N LEU A 145 -11.48 6.18 8.15
CA LEU A 145 -11.66 7.33 7.26
C LEU A 145 -11.09 7.06 5.87
N GLY A 146 -9.87 6.51 5.80
CA GLY A 146 -9.27 6.16 4.51
C GLY A 146 -10.09 5.15 3.71
N LEU A 147 -10.63 4.11 4.38
CA LEU A 147 -11.50 3.14 3.71
C LEU A 147 -12.84 3.75 3.27
N LYS A 148 -13.41 4.69 4.05
CA LYS A 148 -14.62 5.42 3.63
C LYS A 148 -14.36 6.29 2.41
N GLU A 149 -13.22 6.98 2.35
CA GLU A 149 -12.83 7.75 1.17
C GLU A 149 -12.63 6.85 -0.06
N MET A 150 -11.97 5.70 0.10
CA MET A 150 -11.85 4.70 -0.97
C MET A 150 -13.23 4.22 -1.46
N ASN A 151 -14.19 4.04 -0.55
CA ASN A 151 -15.56 3.67 -0.92
C ASN A 151 -16.30 4.82 -1.62
N ARG A 152 -16.14 6.06 -1.13
CA ARG A 152 -16.79 7.26 -1.69
C ARG A 152 -16.40 7.50 -3.15
N VAL A 153 -15.11 7.40 -3.45
CA VAL A 153 -14.60 7.64 -4.81
C VAL A 153 -14.83 6.46 -5.76
N LEU A 154 -15.18 5.29 -5.23
CA LEU A 154 -15.48 4.09 -6.01
C LEU A 154 -16.92 4.16 -6.54
N LYS A 155 -17.12 3.90 -7.83
CA LYS A 155 -18.46 3.83 -8.43
C LYS A 155 -19.30 2.72 -7.82
N LYS A 156 -20.62 2.86 -7.85
CA LYS A 156 -21.53 1.76 -7.50
C LYS A 156 -21.27 0.54 -8.38
N GLY A 157 -21.04 -0.61 -7.74
CA GLY A 157 -20.63 -1.84 -8.44
C GLY A 157 -19.15 -1.85 -8.85
N GLY A 158 -18.37 -0.84 -8.47
CA GLY A 158 -16.92 -0.83 -8.62
C GLY A 158 -16.23 -1.79 -7.67
N HIS A 159 -14.94 -2.01 -7.86
CA HIS A 159 -14.21 -3.07 -7.17
C HIS A 159 -13.02 -2.53 -6.38
N LEU A 160 -12.93 -2.92 -5.10
CA LEU A 160 -11.77 -2.70 -4.25
C LEU A 160 -10.86 -3.92 -4.25
N SER A 161 -9.56 -3.71 -4.44
CA SER A 161 -8.56 -4.79 -4.32
C SER A 161 -7.42 -4.36 -3.41
N ILE A 162 -7.30 -5.01 -2.26
CA ILE A 162 -6.28 -4.74 -1.25
C ILE A 162 -5.33 -5.93 -1.14
N VAL A 163 -4.04 -5.65 -1.14
CA VAL A 163 -2.97 -6.60 -0.79
C VAL A 163 -2.24 -6.06 0.42
N GLU A 164 -2.26 -6.80 1.54
CA GLU A 164 -1.58 -6.36 2.74
C GLU A 164 -0.89 -7.52 3.47
N LEU A 165 0.20 -7.19 4.17
CA LEU A 165 0.95 -8.14 4.97
C LEU A 165 0.17 -8.53 6.23
N THR A 166 0.11 -9.82 6.48
CA THR A 166 -0.55 -10.38 7.66
C THR A 166 0.38 -11.33 8.40
N THR A 167 0.15 -11.50 9.70
CA THR A 167 0.89 -12.48 10.50
C THR A 167 0.29 -13.88 10.30
N PRO A 168 1.09 -14.91 9.95
CA PRO A 168 0.61 -16.27 9.87
C PRO A 168 0.09 -16.75 11.23
N VAL A 169 -1.04 -17.45 11.22
CA VAL A 169 -1.68 -17.97 12.45
C VAL A 169 -1.33 -19.44 12.74
N SER A 170 -0.95 -20.21 11.71
CA SER A 170 -0.69 -21.65 11.81
C SER A 170 0.77 -21.99 12.08
N PHE A 171 0.99 -23.10 12.81
CA PHE A 171 2.31 -23.73 12.93
C PHE A 171 2.68 -24.45 11.60
N PRO A 172 3.94 -24.42 11.14
CA PRO A 172 5.13 -23.74 11.69
C PRO A 172 5.30 -22.29 11.22
N MET A 173 4.47 -21.81 10.30
CA MET A 173 4.63 -20.51 9.64
C MET A 173 4.63 -19.32 10.62
N LYS A 174 3.84 -19.42 11.69
CA LYS A 174 3.82 -18.40 12.76
C LYS A 174 5.19 -18.21 13.41
N GLN A 175 5.87 -19.32 13.73
CA GLN A 175 7.20 -19.30 14.38
C GLN A 175 8.29 -18.83 13.40
N LEU A 176 8.24 -19.30 12.17
CA LEU A 176 9.17 -18.89 11.12
C LEU A 176 9.02 -17.39 10.84
N PHE A 177 7.81 -16.88 10.75
CA PHE A 177 7.55 -15.46 10.57
C PHE A 177 8.06 -14.64 11.77
N LYS A 178 7.87 -15.11 13.00
CA LYS A 178 8.37 -14.43 14.19
C LYS A 178 9.90 -14.35 14.19
N ILE A 179 10.61 -15.42 13.84
CA ILE A 179 12.07 -15.40 13.70
C ILE A 179 12.48 -14.44 12.58
N TYR A 180 11.83 -14.52 11.43
CA TYR A 180 12.10 -13.66 10.30
C TYR A 180 11.91 -12.16 10.67
N SER A 181 10.78 -11.79 11.25
CA SER A 181 10.43 -10.41 11.57
C SER A 181 11.27 -9.79 12.68
N HIS A 182 11.70 -10.59 13.67
CA HIS A 182 12.47 -10.09 14.82
C HIS A 182 14.00 -10.25 14.66
N THR A 183 14.46 -11.04 13.71
CA THR A 183 15.90 -11.30 13.54
C THR A 183 16.39 -10.85 12.17
N ILE A 184 15.79 -11.36 11.10
CA ILE A 184 16.27 -11.13 9.72
C ILE A 184 15.97 -9.71 9.28
N LEU A 185 14.73 -9.24 9.43
CA LEU A 185 14.32 -7.89 9.02
C LEU A 185 15.14 -6.77 9.66
N PRO A 186 15.37 -6.75 11.00
CA PRO A 186 16.17 -5.70 11.62
C PRO A 186 17.64 -5.71 11.18
N ILE A 187 18.23 -6.90 10.97
CA ILE A 187 19.63 -7.03 10.49
C ILE A 187 19.74 -6.48 9.07
N TYR A 188 18.86 -6.89 8.17
CA TYR A 188 18.82 -6.37 6.80
C TYR A 188 18.58 -4.86 6.75
N GLY A 189 17.68 -4.37 7.60
CA GLY A 189 17.41 -2.94 7.73
C GLY A 189 18.64 -2.13 8.07
N ARG A 190 19.45 -2.60 9.03
CA ARG A 190 20.70 -1.93 9.43
C ARG A 190 21.77 -1.92 8.34
N ILE A 191 21.83 -2.97 7.52
CA ILE A 191 22.89 -3.13 6.50
C ILE A 191 22.59 -2.31 5.24
N ILE A 192 21.31 -2.21 4.83
CA ILE A 192 20.93 -1.71 3.50
C ILE A 192 20.27 -0.33 3.55
N SER A 193 19.38 -0.08 4.51
CA SER A 193 18.85 1.25 4.74
C SER A 193 19.52 1.84 5.98
N LYS A 194 19.98 3.04 5.91
CA LYS A 194 20.53 3.75 7.08
C LYS A 194 19.46 4.07 8.14
N ASP A 195 18.19 3.68 7.91
CA ASP A 195 17.06 3.93 8.82
C ASP A 195 16.62 2.63 9.50
N THR A 196 17.04 2.45 10.75
CA THR A 196 16.64 1.31 11.61
C THR A 196 15.20 1.41 12.07
N ASN A 197 14.62 2.62 12.11
CA ASN A 197 13.27 2.85 12.62
C ASN A 197 12.22 2.34 11.63
N ALA A 198 12.44 2.51 10.32
CA ALA A 198 11.53 2.04 9.28
C ALA A 198 11.22 0.53 9.38
N TYR A 199 12.22 -0.30 9.75
CA TYR A 199 12.02 -1.76 9.87
C TYR A 199 11.36 -2.17 11.17
N SER A 200 11.67 -1.48 12.25
CA SER A 200 10.94 -1.67 13.53
C SER A 200 9.48 -1.27 13.37
N TYR A 201 9.23 -0.17 12.67
CA TYR A 201 7.90 0.29 12.33
C TYR A 201 7.16 -0.72 11.43
N LEU A 202 7.81 -1.26 10.41
CA LEU A 202 7.23 -2.29 9.53
C LEU A 202 6.74 -3.50 10.33
N THR A 203 7.60 -4.09 11.17
CA THR A 203 7.23 -5.25 11.98
C THR A 203 6.08 -4.93 12.94
N ALA A 204 6.18 -3.82 13.67
CA ALA A 204 5.17 -3.42 14.64
C ALA A 204 3.80 -3.17 13.98
N THR A 205 3.77 -2.54 12.80
CA THR A 205 2.52 -2.28 12.08
C THR A 205 1.89 -3.53 11.50
N ILE A 206 2.68 -4.50 10.99
CA ILE A 206 2.17 -5.80 10.52
C ILE A 206 1.51 -6.57 11.67
N GLU A 207 2.15 -6.61 12.85
CA GLU A 207 1.63 -7.33 14.01
C GLU A 207 0.36 -6.68 14.62
N ALA A 208 0.26 -5.36 14.51
CA ALA A 208 -0.87 -4.60 15.05
C ALA A 208 -2.05 -4.44 14.09
N PHE A 209 -1.85 -4.72 12.79
CA PHE A 209 -2.86 -4.50 11.76
C PHE A 209 -4.01 -5.51 11.88
N PRO A 210 -5.29 -5.08 11.77
CA PRO A 210 -6.43 -5.97 11.73
C PRO A 210 -6.34 -6.93 10.55
N GLN A 211 -6.66 -8.21 10.74
CA GLN A 211 -6.59 -9.20 9.68
C GLN A 211 -7.74 -10.21 9.78
N GLY A 212 -7.99 -10.96 8.70
CA GLY A 212 -9.06 -11.95 8.63
C GLY A 212 -10.44 -11.32 8.85
N GLU A 213 -11.25 -11.92 9.72
CA GLU A 213 -12.61 -11.47 9.99
C GLU A 213 -12.68 -10.02 10.51
N ALA A 214 -11.71 -9.61 11.35
CA ALA A 214 -11.65 -8.25 11.85
C ALA A 214 -11.53 -7.22 10.71
N MET A 215 -10.70 -7.49 9.70
CA MET A 215 -10.59 -6.62 8.53
C MET A 215 -11.85 -6.64 7.68
N THR A 216 -12.48 -7.81 7.53
CA THR A 216 -13.75 -7.93 6.80
C THR A 216 -14.85 -7.07 7.43
N GLU A 217 -14.96 -7.08 8.77
CA GLU A 217 -15.94 -6.23 9.46
C GLU A 217 -15.65 -4.73 9.33
N ILE A 218 -14.37 -4.35 9.29
CA ILE A 218 -13.96 -2.95 9.05
C ILE A 218 -14.36 -2.52 7.63
N LEU A 219 -14.12 -3.36 6.62
CA LEU A 219 -14.52 -3.10 5.24
C LEU A 219 -16.04 -2.96 5.10
N LYS A 220 -16.81 -3.84 5.75
CA LYS A 220 -18.29 -3.72 5.77
C LYS A 220 -18.77 -2.41 6.39
N LYS A 221 -18.16 -1.98 7.51
CA LYS A 221 -18.46 -0.70 8.15
C LYS A 221 -18.13 0.51 7.27
N ALA A 222 -17.12 0.39 6.41
CA ALA A 222 -16.78 1.40 5.42
C ALA A 222 -17.72 1.41 4.20
N GLY A 223 -18.65 0.43 4.08
CA GLY A 223 -19.65 0.35 3.01
C GLY A 223 -19.35 -0.65 1.90
N PHE A 224 -18.29 -1.46 2.04
CA PHE A 224 -17.99 -2.52 1.07
C PHE A 224 -18.83 -3.78 1.34
N CYS A 225 -19.22 -4.50 0.27
CA CYS A 225 -20.02 -5.75 0.32
C CYS A 225 -19.16 -6.98 -0.01
#